data_9ad55a17adb53dd1503637325e9ccfe0
#
_entry.id   9ad55a17adb53dd1503637325e9ccfe0
#
_cell.length_a   1.000
_cell.length_b   1.000
_cell.length_c   1.000
_cell.angle_alpha   90.00
_cell.angle_beta   90.00
_cell.angle_gamma   90.00
#
_symmetry.space_group_name_H-M   'P 1'
#
loop_
_entity.id
_entity.type
_entity.pdbx_description
1 polymer ?
#
loop_
_entity_poly.entity_id
_entity_poly.type
_entity_poly.pdbx_seq_one_letter_code
_entity_poly.pdbx_strand_id
1 'polypeptide(L)'
;MRTIVKILSAVAAAACAVGMSACGSKDGQDASGPASDTGAPTSQVSGGSTDSAVQATGQSTVAGAQEIAPVTFTDEAIGLTQTCDQIVSDFDTPKYKAQASEANDTVYLVHCTLDFSDGFSFTSEADNTLNLIDENDTYHFVVLMQDNLKDDMTQAGLHPITSDDYGASHVDGWYGFVAMGDSTQAKPLPEDAMTLSYERGAATGGGDKGDEAHASRSKVTVKNG
;
A
#
# COMPACT_ATOMS: atom_id res chain seq x y z
N MET A 1 -13.22 46.66 -18.13
CA MET A 1 -13.70 45.80 -19.23
C MET A 1 -13.17 44.39 -18.97
N ARG A 2 -14.04 43.47 -18.63
CA ARG A 2 -13.67 42.05 -18.32
C ARG A 2 -14.06 41.21 -19.52
N THR A 3 -13.07 40.65 -20.20
CA THR A 3 -13.27 39.76 -21.34
C THR A 3 -13.38 38.34 -20.82
N ILE A 4 -14.54 37.73 -20.94
CA ILE A 4 -14.82 36.34 -20.58
C ILE A 4 -14.55 35.50 -21.83
N VAL A 5 -13.52 34.68 -21.79
CA VAL A 5 -13.24 33.67 -22.83
C VAL A 5 -13.97 32.39 -22.44
N LYS A 6 -14.99 32.03 -23.22
CA LYS A 6 -15.69 30.74 -23.13
C LYS A 6 -14.93 29.72 -23.98
N ILE A 7 -14.37 28.71 -23.35
CA ILE A 7 -13.79 27.55 -24.04
C ILE A 7 -14.88 26.48 -24.14
N LEU A 8 -15.29 26.18 -25.37
CA LEU A 8 -16.15 25.03 -25.68
C LEU A 8 -15.28 23.77 -25.72
N SER A 9 -15.56 22.84 -24.84
CA SER A 9 -14.98 21.48 -24.91
C SER A 9 -15.86 20.59 -25.75
N ALA A 10 -15.33 20.10 -26.87
CA ALA A 10 -15.97 19.10 -27.70
C ALA A 10 -15.66 17.70 -27.15
N VAL A 11 -16.71 16.98 -26.81
CA VAL A 11 -16.64 15.56 -26.38
C VAL A 11 -16.69 14.71 -27.65
N ALA A 12 -15.62 13.96 -27.91
CA ALA A 12 -15.59 12.92 -28.95
C ALA A 12 -15.87 11.57 -28.29
N ALA A 13 -17.04 11.00 -28.54
CA ALA A 13 -17.37 9.64 -28.15
C ALA A 13 -16.81 8.65 -29.18
N ALA A 14 -15.89 7.79 -28.77
CA ALA A 14 -15.44 6.64 -29.55
C ALA A 14 -16.14 5.37 -29.03
N ALA A 15 -17.03 4.81 -29.83
CA ALA A 15 -17.65 3.52 -29.62
C ALA A 15 -16.69 2.41 -30.11
N CYS A 16 -16.27 1.51 -29.25
CA CYS A 16 -15.60 0.28 -29.65
C CYS A 16 -16.54 -0.90 -29.49
N ALA A 17 -16.74 -1.60 -30.60
CA ALA A 17 -17.65 -2.72 -30.79
C ALA A 17 -17.12 -4.00 -30.15
N VAL A 18 -18.08 -4.77 -29.64
CA VAL A 18 -17.97 -6.09 -29.02
C VAL A 18 -17.62 -7.14 -30.10
N GLY A 19 -16.59 -7.92 -29.86
CA GLY A 19 -16.29 -9.14 -30.60
C GLY A 19 -16.52 -10.35 -29.69
N MET A 20 -17.68 -11.01 -29.85
CA MET A 20 -17.93 -12.35 -29.34
C MET A 20 -17.31 -13.39 -30.28
N SER A 21 -16.50 -14.29 -29.72
CA SER A 21 -16.17 -15.56 -30.38
C SER A 21 -16.47 -16.71 -29.42
N ALA A 22 -17.57 -17.38 -29.73
CA ALA A 22 -17.92 -18.68 -29.20
C ALA A 22 -17.39 -19.76 -30.15
N CYS A 23 -17.10 -20.92 -29.62
CA CYS A 23 -17.00 -22.30 -30.16
C CYS A 23 -15.76 -23.01 -29.59
N GLY A 24 -15.81 -24.21 -29.13
CA GLY A 24 -16.78 -25.27 -29.22
C GLY A 24 -16.30 -26.49 -28.45
N SER A 25 -17.25 -27.22 -28.00
CA SER A 25 -17.17 -28.53 -27.37
C SER A 25 -16.58 -29.59 -28.28
N LYS A 26 -15.85 -30.56 -27.74
CA LYS A 26 -15.88 -31.93 -28.23
C LYS A 26 -15.61 -32.95 -27.13
N ASP A 27 -16.57 -33.84 -27.04
CA ASP A 27 -16.63 -35.08 -26.29
C ASP A 27 -15.57 -36.12 -26.73
N GLY A 28 -15.32 -37.09 -25.85
CA GLY A 28 -14.58 -38.32 -26.13
C GLY A 28 -14.11 -38.97 -24.84
N GLN A 29 -14.89 -39.67 -24.24
CA GLN A 29 -15.26 -41.06 -23.97
C GLN A 29 -14.12 -42.10 -23.86
N ASP A 30 -14.15 -42.76 -22.66
CA ASP A 30 -13.84 -44.19 -22.35
C ASP A 30 -12.41 -44.72 -22.45
N ALA A 31 -11.95 -45.29 -21.29
CA ALA A 31 -11.74 -46.73 -21.09
C ALA A 31 -11.19 -47.09 -19.70
N SER A 32 -11.98 -47.79 -18.96
CA SER A 32 -11.84 -48.95 -18.07
C SER A 32 -10.46 -49.44 -17.64
N GLY A 33 -10.22 -49.49 -16.34
CA GLY A 33 -9.87 -50.48 -15.31
C GLY A 33 -8.62 -51.39 -15.50
N PRO A 34 -8.28 -52.33 -14.58
CA PRO A 34 -8.51 -52.33 -13.12
C PRO A 34 -7.26 -52.56 -12.21
N ALA A 35 -7.46 -52.33 -10.91
CA ALA A 35 -6.94 -52.99 -9.72
C ALA A 35 -5.56 -53.68 -9.66
N SER A 36 -4.82 -53.34 -8.57
CA SER A 36 -4.15 -54.21 -7.59
C SER A 36 -3.39 -53.32 -6.63
N ASP A 37 -3.81 -53.16 -5.40
CA ASP A 37 -3.66 -53.96 -4.18
C ASP A 37 -2.22 -53.97 -3.62
N THR A 38 -2.16 -53.83 -2.32
CA THR A 38 -1.14 -54.13 -1.33
C THR A 38 -0.23 -52.98 -0.86
N GLY A 39 -0.43 -52.68 0.43
CA GLY A 39 0.70 -52.42 1.33
C GLY A 39 0.62 -51.18 2.20
N ALA A 40 -0.15 -51.24 3.30
CA ALA A 40 0.20 -50.42 4.47
C ALA A 40 1.46 -50.94 5.12
N PRO A 41 2.26 -50.08 5.75
CA PRO A 41 2.15 -50.05 7.21
C PRO A 41 2.11 -48.66 7.82
N THR A 42 1.27 -48.59 8.81
CA THR A 42 1.16 -47.71 9.95
C THR A 42 2.51 -47.28 10.49
N SER A 43 2.73 -45.98 10.60
CA SER A 43 3.59 -45.41 11.64
C SER A 43 2.94 -44.14 12.16
N GLN A 44 2.29 -44.29 13.33
CA GLN A 44 1.98 -43.20 14.21
C GLN A 44 3.29 -42.56 14.67
N VAL A 45 3.43 -41.27 14.46
CA VAL A 45 4.27 -40.43 15.30
C VAL A 45 3.37 -39.33 15.82
N SER A 46 3.00 -39.50 17.08
CA SER A 46 2.57 -38.44 17.96
C SER A 46 3.66 -37.41 18.08
N GLY A 47 3.30 -36.18 18.11
CA GLY A 47 4.22 -35.22 18.69
C GLY A 47 4.02 -33.78 18.23
N GLY A 48 3.40 -33.00 19.09
CA GLY A 48 3.80 -31.65 19.32
C GLY A 48 3.24 -30.60 18.37
N SER A 49 2.04 -30.17 18.65
CA SER A 49 1.67 -28.77 18.43
C SER A 49 2.61 -27.92 19.28
N THR A 50 3.64 -27.40 18.70
CA THR A 50 4.29 -26.22 19.20
C THR A 50 3.73 -25.07 18.39
N ASP A 51 2.76 -24.43 18.98
CA ASP A 51 2.34 -23.07 18.71
C ASP A 51 3.56 -22.18 18.95
N SER A 52 4.38 -22.05 17.94
CA SER A 52 5.43 -21.05 17.90
C SER A 52 4.78 -19.79 17.30
N ALA A 53 4.15 -19.04 18.20
CA ALA A 53 4.01 -17.61 17.97
C ALA A 53 5.43 -17.07 17.77
N VAL A 54 5.84 -16.93 16.53
CA VAL A 54 7.00 -16.12 16.15
C VAL A 54 6.58 -14.68 16.42
N GLN A 55 6.83 -14.22 17.63
CA GLN A 55 6.97 -12.82 17.91
C GLN A 55 8.20 -12.36 17.10
N ALA A 56 7.96 -11.86 15.92
CA ALA A 56 8.93 -11.09 15.17
C ALA A 56 9.04 -9.70 15.82
N THR A 57 9.67 -9.63 17.00
CA THR A 57 10.28 -8.41 17.51
C THR A 57 11.61 -8.23 16.80
N GLY A 58 11.56 -8.05 15.50
CA GLY A 58 12.68 -7.66 14.68
C GLY A 58 12.46 -6.22 14.24
N GLN A 59 12.80 -5.28 15.12
CA GLN A 59 13.10 -3.92 14.68
C GLN A 59 14.27 -4.03 13.70
N SER A 60 13.96 -4.15 12.40
CA SER A 60 14.96 -3.93 11.36
C SER A 60 15.34 -2.45 11.46
N THR A 61 16.52 -2.19 12.00
CA THR A 61 17.08 -0.83 12.01
C THR A 61 17.47 -0.51 10.57
N VAL A 62 16.54 0.06 9.83
CA VAL A 62 16.81 0.59 8.50
C VAL A 62 17.80 1.73 8.63
N ALA A 63 18.82 1.75 7.77
CA ALA A 63 19.78 2.85 7.76
C ALA A 63 19.03 4.18 7.53
N GLY A 64 19.22 5.12 8.44
CA GLY A 64 18.55 6.43 8.37
C GLY A 64 17.13 6.47 8.94
N ALA A 65 16.61 5.35 9.49
CA ALA A 65 15.31 5.38 10.16
C ALA A 65 15.38 6.23 11.44
N GLN A 66 14.41 7.11 11.57
CA GLN A 66 14.21 7.96 12.74
C GLN A 66 12.88 7.58 13.39
N GLU A 67 12.90 7.40 14.71
CA GLU A 67 11.65 7.23 15.46
C GLU A 67 10.88 8.54 15.47
N ILE A 68 9.57 8.45 15.28
CA ILE A 68 8.66 9.59 15.43
C ILE A 68 7.75 9.37 16.64
N ALA A 69 7.16 10.43 17.17
CA ALA A 69 6.04 10.28 18.07
C ALA A 69 4.94 9.51 17.35
N PRO A 70 4.39 8.41 17.91
CA PRO A 70 3.42 7.60 17.21
C PRO A 70 2.21 8.43 16.76
N VAL A 71 1.89 8.30 15.47
CA VAL A 71 0.72 8.92 14.86
C VAL A 71 -0.31 7.84 14.61
N THR A 72 -1.49 7.96 15.20
CA THR A 72 -2.55 6.98 15.06
C THR A 72 -3.77 7.58 14.37
N PHE A 73 -4.25 6.91 13.34
CA PHE A 73 -5.51 7.17 12.66
C PHE A 73 -6.48 6.04 12.92
N THR A 74 -7.75 6.37 13.11
CA THR A 74 -8.83 5.38 13.32
C THR A 74 -9.95 5.67 12.34
N ASP A 75 -10.35 4.66 11.57
CA ASP A 75 -11.49 4.72 10.67
C ASP A 75 -12.45 3.56 10.98
N GLU A 76 -13.46 3.85 11.80
CA GLU A 76 -14.42 2.84 12.26
C GLU A 76 -15.26 2.25 11.12
N ALA A 77 -15.42 2.98 10.02
CA ALA A 77 -16.22 2.53 8.88
C ALA A 77 -15.61 1.32 8.17
N ILE A 78 -14.28 1.21 8.17
CA ILE A 78 -13.54 0.08 7.63
C ILE A 78 -12.79 -0.72 8.71
N GLY A 79 -13.10 -0.44 9.99
CA GLY A 79 -12.53 -1.14 11.14
C GLY A 79 -11.02 -0.94 11.33
N LEU A 80 -10.43 0.09 10.77
CA LEU A 80 -8.99 0.32 10.74
C LEU A 80 -8.51 1.12 11.96
N THR A 81 -7.42 0.65 12.56
CA THR A 81 -6.51 1.45 13.39
C THR A 81 -5.13 1.38 12.76
N GLN A 82 -4.61 2.51 12.28
CA GLN A 82 -3.30 2.63 11.66
C GLN A 82 -2.39 3.46 12.56
N THR A 83 -1.23 2.91 12.93
CA THR A 83 -0.24 3.61 13.76
C THR A 83 1.10 3.66 13.03
N CYS A 84 1.65 4.86 12.86
CA CYS A 84 2.94 5.08 12.22
C CYS A 84 3.93 5.62 13.26
N ASP A 85 5.16 5.06 13.29
CA ASP A 85 6.13 5.30 14.37
C ASP A 85 7.58 5.53 13.93
N GLN A 86 7.89 5.32 12.63
CA GLN A 86 9.21 5.59 12.08
C GLN A 86 9.12 6.25 10.71
N ILE A 87 10.16 7.03 10.37
CA ILE A 87 10.32 7.64 9.05
C ILE A 87 11.77 7.51 8.58
N VAL A 88 11.96 7.33 7.28
CA VAL A 88 13.24 7.46 6.60
C VAL A 88 13.12 8.59 5.59
N SER A 89 14.00 9.56 5.66
CA SER A 89 14.17 10.59 4.63
C SER A 89 15.33 10.22 3.72
N ASP A 90 15.14 10.35 2.41
CA ASP A 90 16.15 10.02 1.39
C ASP A 90 16.62 8.56 1.43
N PHE A 91 15.66 7.62 1.40
CA PHE A 91 15.93 6.19 1.30
C PHE A 91 16.66 5.86 -0.01
N ASP A 92 17.72 5.05 0.06
CA ASP A 92 18.48 4.64 -1.12
C ASP A 92 17.72 3.61 -1.96
N THR A 93 17.47 3.94 -3.22
CA THR A 93 16.67 3.14 -4.17
C THR A 93 17.40 2.94 -5.49
N PRO A 94 18.48 2.13 -5.52
CA PRO A 94 19.33 2.00 -6.70
C PRO A 94 18.59 1.47 -7.94
N LYS A 95 17.62 0.56 -7.77
CA LYS A 95 16.85 0.02 -8.90
C LYS A 95 15.87 1.05 -9.45
N TYR A 96 15.15 1.74 -8.58
CA TYR A 96 14.23 2.79 -8.95
C TYR A 96 14.98 3.95 -9.64
N LYS A 97 16.04 4.46 -9.01
CA LYS A 97 16.86 5.56 -9.55
C LYS A 97 17.71 5.18 -10.78
N ALA A 98 17.81 3.91 -11.12
CA ALA A 98 18.44 3.49 -12.38
C ALA A 98 17.65 3.90 -13.63
N GLN A 99 16.39 4.23 -13.48
CA GLN A 99 15.58 4.82 -14.55
C GLN A 99 15.98 6.30 -14.68
N ALA A 100 16.20 6.76 -15.91
CA ALA A 100 16.80 8.09 -16.15
C ALA A 100 15.93 9.25 -15.63
N SER A 101 14.61 9.06 -15.55
CA SER A 101 13.65 10.06 -15.07
C SER A 101 13.61 10.18 -13.54
N GLU A 102 14.06 9.15 -12.82
CA GLU A 102 13.94 9.06 -11.36
C GLU A 102 15.27 9.32 -10.61
N ALA A 103 16.35 9.63 -11.34
CA ALA A 103 17.69 9.78 -10.77
C ALA A 103 17.81 10.87 -9.67
N ASN A 104 16.98 11.91 -9.77
CA ASN A 104 16.99 13.05 -8.85
C ASN A 104 15.85 13.01 -7.81
N ASP A 105 15.09 11.94 -7.77
CA ASP A 105 13.96 11.80 -6.86
C ASP A 105 14.42 11.58 -5.42
N THR A 106 13.68 12.15 -4.47
CA THR A 106 13.87 11.90 -3.05
C THR A 106 12.80 10.93 -2.57
N VAL A 107 13.22 9.84 -1.94
CA VAL A 107 12.33 8.78 -1.46
C VAL A 107 12.19 8.85 0.06
N TYR A 108 10.95 8.83 0.51
CA TYR A 108 10.61 8.75 1.93
C TYR A 108 9.96 7.40 2.21
N LEU A 109 10.28 6.80 3.36
CA LEU A 109 9.56 5.65 3.87
C LEU A 109 8.91 5.99 5.19
N VAL A 110 7.71 5.48 5.42
CA VAL A 110 7.00 5.60 6.70
C VAL A 110 6.59 4.22 7.16
N HIS A 111 7.06 3.81 8.33
CA HIS A 111 6.67 2.56 8.96
C HIS A 111 5.32 2.70 9.63
N CYS A 112 4.40 1.79 9.34
CA CYS A 112 3.08 1.77 9.93
C CYS A 112 2.63 0.33 10.23
N THR A 113 1.86 0.19 11.29
CA THR A 113 1.07 -1.00 11.62
C THR A 113 -0.40 -0.70 11.37
N LEU A 114 -1.06 -1.58 10.64
CA LEU A 114 -2.49 -1.51 10.33
C LEU A 114 -3.18 -2.69 11.03
N ASP A 115 -4.09 -2.39 11.92
CA ASP A 115 -4.92 -3.38 12.61
C ASP A 115 -6.37 -3.21 12.20
N PHE A 116 -7.00 -4.30 11.77
CA PHE A 116 -8.41 -4.33 11.39
C PHE A 116 -9.23 -5.09 12.42
N SER A 117 -10.34 -4.50 12.86
CA SER A 117 -11.28 -5.17 13.76
C SER A 117 -11.97 -6.36 13.10
N ASP A 118 -12.59 -7.22 13.91
CA ASP A 118 -13.27 -8.43 13.45
C ASP A 118 -14.20 -8.19 12.26
N GLY A 119 -13.96 -8.97 11.19
CA GLY A 119 -14.74 -8.91 9.95
C GLY A 119 -14.25 -7.89 8.93
N PHE A 120 -13.23 -7.12 9.26
CA PHE A 120 -12.54 -6.22 8.32
C PHE A 120 -11.15 -6.74 7.98
N SER A 121 -10.60 -6.25 6.88
CA SER A 121 -9.26 -6.60 6.41
C SER A 121 -8.70 -5.50 5.50
N PHE A 122 -7.41 -5.55 5.25
CA PHE A 122 -6.75 -4.65 4.31
C PHE A 122 -7.31 -4.84 2.90
N THR A 123 -7.70 -3.75 2.27
CA THR A 123 -8.30 -3.73 0.92
C THR A 123 -7.81 -2.51 0.15
N SER A 124 -8.14 -2.44 -1.13
CA SER A 124 -7.84 -1.26 -1.97
C SER A 124 -8.43 0.04 -1.43
N GLU A 125 -9.44 -0.01 -0.57
CA GLU A 125 -10.04 1.16 0.08
C GLU A 125 -9.12 1.76 1.14
N ALA A 126 -8.34 0.91 1.85
CA ALA A 126 -7.38 1.33 2.86
C ALA A 126 -5.98 1.61 2.28
N ASP A 127 -5.65 1.02 1.12
CA ASP A 127 -4.29 1.01 0.57
C ASP A 127 -3.75 2.42 0.22
N ASN A 128 -4.59 3.31 -0.31
CA ASN A 128 -4.16 4.63 -0.79
C ASN A 128 -4.64 5.78 0.10
N THR A 129 -4.80 5.52 1.39
CA THR A 129 -5.34 6.51 2.34
C THR A 129 -4.28 7.39 2.97
N LEU A 130 -3.04 6.90 3.07
CA LEU A 130 -1.96 7.63 3.71
C LEU A 130 -1.24 8.54 2.73
N ASN A 131 -1.07 9.80 3.13
CA ASN A 131 -0.31 10.80 2.40
C ASN A 131 0.73 11.44 3.34
N LEU A 132 1.86 11.84 2.77
CA LEU A 132 2.89 12.63 3.45
C LEU A 132 2.95 14.00 2.77
N ILE A 133 2.67 15.06 3.49
CA ILE A 133 2.47 16.41 2.93
C ILE A 133 3.20 17.49 3.73
N ASP A 134 3.41 18.66 3.12
CA ASP A 134 3.69 19.92 3.80
C ASP A 134 2.40 20.73 3.92
N GLU A 135 1.90 20.94 5.13
CA GLU A 135 0.68 21.75 5.35
C GLU A 135 0.87 23.23 5.01
N ASN A 136 2.10 23.72 5.00
CA ASN A 136 2.40 25.13 4.79
C ASN A 136 2.60 25.49 3.32
N ASP A 137 2.94 24.50 2.47
CA ASP A 137 3.20 24.71 1.06
C ASP A 137 2.65 23.55 0.21
N THR A 138 1.58 23.83 -0.52
CA THR A 138 0.95 22.85 -1.43
C THR A 138 1.82 22.47 -2.63
N TYR A 139 2.96 23.12 -2.85
CA TYR A 139 3.94 22.76 -3.86
C TYR A 139 4.95 21.72 -3.36
N HIS A 140 5.06 21.52 -2.04
CA HIS A 140 5.82 20.44 -1.46
C HIS A 140 4.89 19.25 -1.22
N PHE A 141 4.84 18.34 -2.16
CA PHE A 141 4.07 17.11 -2.01
C PHE A 141 4.88 15.91 -2.50
N VAL A 142 4.54 14.76 -2.00
CA VAL A 142 5.08 13.47 -2.40
C VAL A 142 3.97 12.59 -2.91
N VAL A 143 4.32 11.65 -3.77
CA VAL A 143 3.38 10.68 -4.34
C VAL A 143 3.64 9.32 -3.72
N LEU A 144 2.59 8.63 -3.31
CA LEU A 144 2.67 7.25 -2.85
C LEU A 144 3.03 6.35 -4.04
N MET A 145 4.17 5.65 -3.97
CA MET A 145 4.72 4.85 -5.07
C MET A 145 5.29 3.51 -4.60
N GLN A 146 4.65 2.87 -3.63
CA GLN A 146 5.15 1.63 -3.02
C GLN A 146 5.43 0.51 -4.03
N ASP A 147 4.60 0.34 -5.05
CA ASP A 147 4.81 -0.68 -6.07
C ASP A 147 6.09 -0.46 -6.89
N ASN A 148 6.43 0.80 -7.16
CA ASN A 148 7.66 1.16 -7.87
C ASN A 148 8.91 0.97 -7.00
N LEU A 149 8.77 1.12 -5.67
CA LEU A 149 9.86 1.01 -4.70
C LEU A 149 9.99 -0.39 -4.11
N LYS A 150 9.03 -1.28 -4.34
CA LYS A 150 8.91 -2.61 -3.73
C LYS A 150 10.21 -3.42 -3.81
N ASP A 151 10.87 -3.41 -4.94
CA ASP A 151 12.09 -4.18 -5.15
C ASP A 151 13.26 -3.69 -4.28
N ASP A 152 13.46 -2.36 -4.19
CA ASP A 152 14.51 -1.77 -3.37
C ASP A 152 14.20 -1.95 -1.88
N MET A 153 12.96 -1.77 -1.47
CA MET A 153 12.51 -2.00 -0.09
C MET A 153 12.71 -3.46 0.31
N THR A 154 12.29 -4.42 -0.51
CA THR A 154 12.46 -5.86 -0.25
C THR A 154 13.94 -6.23 -0.19
N GLN A 155 14.78 -5.65 -1.06
CA GLN A 155 16.23 -5.90 -1.03
C GLN A 155 16.88 -5.36 0.26
N ALA A 156 16.34 -4.29 0.83
CA ALA A 156 16.74 -3.75 2.12
C ALA A 156 16.19 -4.55 3.33
N GLY A 157 15.42 -5.62 3.08
CA GLY A 157 14.80 -6.45 4.11
C GLY A 157 13.55 -5.83 4.74
N LEU A 158 12.94 -4.87 4.06
CA LEU A 158 11.69 -4.23 4.48
C LEU A 158 10.49 -4.94 3.87
N HIS A 159 9.35 -4.88 4.57
CA HIS A 159 8.06 -5.28 4.03
C HIS A 159 7.33 -4.06 3.46
N PRO A 160 7.22 -3.90 2.12
CA PRO A 160 6.42 -2.85 1.53
C PRO A 160 4.94 -3.20 1.65
N ILE A 161 4.13 -2.27 2.17
CA ILE A 161 2.66 -2.43 2.22
C ILE A 161 2.11 -2.28 0.81
N THR A 162 1.53 -3.35 0.26
CA THR A 162 1.05 -3.39 -1.13
C THR A 162 -0.24 -4.21 -1.25
N SER A 163 -0.77 -4.32 -2.46
CA SER A 163 -1.92 -5.19 -2.74
C SER A 163 -1.69 -6.67 -2.43
N ASP A 164 -0.44 -7.11 -2.22
CA ASP A 164 -0.14 -8.49 -1.80
C ASP A 164 -0.64 -8.77 -0.38
N ASP A 165 -0.86 -7.73 0.42
CA ASP A 165 -1.37 -7.83 1.79
C ASP A 165 -2.91 -7.84 1.87
N TYR A 166 -3.63 -7.74 0.74
CA TYR A 166 -5.08 -7.72 0.74
C TYR A 166 -5.67 -8.98 1.40
N GLY A 167 -6.63 -8.76 2.28
CA GLY A 167 -7.27 -9.80 3.09
C GLY A 167 -6.65 -10.00 4.46
N ALA A 168 -5.48 -9.39 4.75
CA ALA A 168 -4.87 -9.46 6.07
C ALA A 168 -5.65 -8.61 7.10
N SER A 169 -5.81 -9.13 8.31
CA SER A 169 -6.37 -8.38 9.44
C SER A 169 -5.33 -7.57 10.21
N HIS A 170 -4.05 -7.84 9.93
CA HIS A 170 -2.90 -7.13 10.51
C HIS A 170 -1.82 -7.01 9.43
N VAL A 171 -1.29 -5.80 9.24
CA VAL A 171 -0.19 -5.50 8.32
C VAL A 171 0.83 -4.65 9.08
N ASP A 172 2.08 -5.08 9.07
CA ASP A 172 3.22 -4.36 9.65
C ASP A 172 4.25 -4.13 8.55
N GLY A 173 4.49 -2.87 8.17
CA GLY A 173 5.33 -2.60 7.01
C GLY A 173 5.54 -1.12 6.73
N TRP A 174 6.00 -0.86 5.52
CA TRP A 174 6.45 0.46 5.11
C TRP A 174 5.68 0.98 3.90
N TYR A 175 5.23 2.21 3.99
CA TYR A 175 4.77 2.98 2.83
C TYR A 175 5.94 3.71 2.18
N GLY A 176 5.97 3.77 0.85
CA GLY A 176 6.99 4.46 0.07
C GLY A 176 6.42 5.66 -0.67
N PHE A 177 7.03 6.84 -0.48
CA PHE A 177 6.63 8.10 -1.10
C PHE A 177 7.79 8.70 -1.88
N VAL A 178 7.49 9.40 -2.96
CA VAL A 178 8.49 10.00 -3.84
C VAL A 178 8.21 11.49 -4.07
N ALA A 179 9.22 12.32 -3.82
CA ALA A 179 9.28 13.69 -4.31
C ALA A 179 10.06 13.70 -5.62
N MET A 180 9.40 14.03 -6.72
CA MET A 180 9.97 13.98 -8.07
C MET A 180 10.97 15.13 -8.29
N GLY A 181 12.27 14.81 -8.37
CA GLY A 181 13.36 15.79 -8.43
C GLY A 181 13.31 16.73 -9.63
N ASP A 182 12.80 16.25 -10.76
CA ASP A 182 12.64 17.05 -11.99
C ASP A 182 11.34 17.85 -12.04
N SER A 183 10.46 17.70 -11.04
CA SER A 183 9.21 18.44 -10.94
C SER A 183 9.46 19.87 -10.43
N THR A 184 8.78 20.83 -11.04
CA THR A 184 8.75 22.21 -10.52
C THR A 184 7.82 22.37 -9.32
N GLN A 185 6.98 21.37 -9.04
CA GLN A 185 5.94 21.40 -8.01
C GLN A 185 6.17 20.37 -6.90
N ALA A 186 6.62 19.16 -7.25
CA ALA A 186 6.90 18.12 -6.25
C ALA A 186 8.34 18.27 -5.73
N LYS A 187 8.52 18.99 -4.63
CA LYS A 187 9.80 19.22 -3.99
C LYS A 187 9.93 18.38 -2.72
N PRO A 188 11.17 18.07 -2.29
CA PRO A 188 11.41 17.43 -1.01
C PRO A 188 10.72 18.19 0.13
N LEU A 189 10.15 17.44 1.08
CA LEU A 189 9.48 18.00 2.24
C LEU A 189 10.52 18.50 3.26
N PRO A 190 10.35 19.70 3.84
CA PRO A 190 11.13 20.13 4.98
C PRO A 190 10.86 19.22 6.19
N GLU A 191 11.91 18.84 6.93
CA GLU A 191 11.78 17.92 8.08
C GLU A 191 10.84 18.45 9.16
N ASP A 192 10.78 19.76 9.34
CA ASP A 192 9.94 20.43 10.34
C ASP A 192 8.50 20.67 9.88
N ALA A 193 8.20 20.40 8.62
CA ALA A 193 6.88 20.62 8.02
C ALA A 193 6.14 19.32 7.64
N MET A 194 6.77 18.16 7.82
CA MET A 194 6.15 16.87 7.45
C MET A 194 4.90 16.60 8.27
N THR A 195 3.82 16.27 7.59
CA THR A 195 2.52 15.92 8.16
C THR A 195 1.99 14.65 7.50
N LEU A 196 1.62 13.67 8.31
CA LEU A 196 0.86 12.51 7.84
C LEU A 196 -0.62 12.89 7.74
N SER A 197 -1.21 12.63 6.59
CA SER A 197 -2.62 12.84 6.31
C SER A 197 -3.25 11.51 5.93
N TYR A 198 -4.28 11.12 6.67
CA TYR A 198 -5.14 9.99 6.32
C TYR A 198 -6.37 10.52 5.60
N GLU A 199 -6.62 10.05 4.38
CA GLU A 199 -7.77 10.47 3.57
C GLU A 199 -8.37 9.26 2.86
N ARG A 200 -9.54 8.80 3.32
CA ARG A 200 -10.36 7.82 2.62
C ARG A 200 -11.52 8.52 1.92
N GLY A 201 -11.64 8.30 0.62
CA GLY A 201 -12.79 8.77 -0.14
C GLY A 201 -14.10 8.11 0.32
N ALA A 202 -15.23 8.67 -0.10
CA ALA A 202 -16.52 8.01 0.09
C ALA A 202 -16.53 6.67 -0.68
N ALA A 203 -17.00 5.60 -0.04
CA ALA A 203 -17.10 4.30 -0.69
C ALA A 203 -18.17 4.35 -1.80
N THR A 204 -17.82 3.84 -2.97
CA THR A 204 -18.72 3.72 -4.10
C THR A 204 -19.24 2.30 -4.20
N GLY A 205 -20.23 1.92 -3.40
CA GLY A 205 -20.84 0.61 -3.57
C GLY A 205 -21.37 -0.08 -2.32
N GLY A 206 -22.42 0.47 -1.74
CA GLY A 206 -23.45 -0.34 -1.12
C GLY A 206 -23.13 -1.06 0.18
N GLY A 207 -22.65 -0.35 1.16
CA GLY A 207 -22.75 -0.78 2.55
C GLY A 207 -23.09 0.43 3.42
N ASP A 208 -23.94 0.25 4.42
CA ASP A 208 -24.41 1.33 5.31
C ASP A 208 -23.27 1.95 6.17
N LYS A 209 -22.04 1.46 6.02
CA LYS A 209 -20.83 1.93 6.73
C LYS A 209 -19.70 2.10 5.72
N GLY A 210 -19.12 3.28 5.69
CA GLY A 210 -18.05 3.61 4.77
C GLY A 210 -18.44 4.54 3.63
N ASP A 211 -19.71 4.90 3.50
CA ASP A 211 -20.19 5.79 2.44
C ASP A 211 -19.70 7.23 2.64
N GLU A 212 -19.31 7.62 3.85
CA GLU A 212 -18.78 8.94 4.13
C GLU A 212 -17.25 8.98 3.99
N ALA A 213 -16.77 10.06 3.40
CA ALA A 213 -15.32 10.33 3.37
C ALA A 213 -14.81 10.57 4.80
N HIS A 214 -13.60 10.06 5.08
CA HIS A 214 -12.91 10.27 6.34
C HIS A 214 -11.57 10.94 6.10
N ALA A 215 -11.24 11.99 6.87
CA ALA A 215 -9.97 12.67 6.79
C ALA A 215 -9.45 13.04 8.18
N SER A 216 -8.16 12.79 8.41
CA SER A 216 -7.45 13.15 9.64
C SER A 216 -5.99 13.50 9.34
N ARG A 217 -5.39 14.41 10.11
CA ARG A 217 -4.01 14.84 9.91
C ARG A 217 -3.26 14.89 11.22
N SER A 218 -1.96 14.58 11.17
CA SER A 218 -1.07 14.68 12.33
C SER A 218 0.34 15.04 11.90
N LYS A 219 0.93 16.01 12.58
CA LYS A 219 2.31 16.44 12.33
C LYS A 219 3.29 15.35 12.74
N VAL A 220 4.26 15.10 11.89
CA VAL A 220 5.39 14.21 12.20
C VAL A 220 6.32 14.90 13.18
N THR A 221 6.62 14.25 14.30
CA THR A 221 7.56 14.74 15.30
C THR A 221 8.63 13.70 15.52
N VAL A 222 9.82 13.98 15.05
CA VAL A 222 10.99 13.12 15.26
C VAL A 222 11.37 13.14 16.74
N LYS A 223 11.57 11.97 17.32
CA LYS A 223 12.10 11.85 18.69
C LYS A 223 13.59 12.15 18.66
N ASN A 224 14.00 13.22 19.35
CA ASN A 224 15.41 13.46 19.59
C ASN A 224 15.92 12.38 20.55
N GLY A 225 16.85 11.54 20.07
CA GLY A 225 17.52 10.51 20.85
C GLY A 225 18.48 11.09 21.90
#